data_75f74cbc69e56de43254a074f860951a
#
_entry.id   75f74cbc69e56de43254a074f860951a
#
_cell.length_a   1.000
_cell.length_b   1.000
_cell.length_c   1.000
_cell.angle_alpha   90.00
_cell.angle_beta   90.00
_cell.angle_gamma   90.00
#
_symmetry.space_group_name_H-M   'P 1'
#
loop_
_entity.id
_entity.type
_entity.pdbx_description
1 polymer ?
#
loop_
_entity_poly.entity_id
_entity_poly.type
_entity_poly.pdbx_seq_one_letter_code
_entity_poly.pdbx_strand_id
1 'polypeptide(L)'
;MSRIPESIIEQIFSTAQIEEVIGEFVQLKKSGSNLKGLSPFNNEKSPSFMVSPAKQIFKDFSSGKGGNVVTFLMELEQMSYPEALRWIAKKYNIEIPEERPQTPEEIAAGNL
;
A
#
# COMPACT_ATOMS: atom_id res chain seq x y z
N MET A 1 -8.17 4.59 -18.94
CA MET A 1 -7.78 4.17 -17.58
C MET A 1 -6.27 4.07 -17.48
N SER A 2 -5.70 4.71 -16.49
CA SER A 2 -4.25 4.66 -16.34
C SER A 2 -3.79 3.29 -15.91
N ARG A 3 -2.68 2.87 -16.46
CA ARG A 3 -2.09 1.58 -16.13
C ARG A 3 -0.70 1.82 -15.58
N ILE A 4 -0.44 1.23 -14.42
CA ILE A 4 0.87 1.37 -13.82
C ILE A 4 1.79 0.31 -14.42
N PRO A 5 2.94 0.72 -14.98
CA PRO A 5 3.87 -0.26 -15.55
C PRO A 5 4.34 -1.26 -14.51
N GLU A 6 4.55 -2.49 -14.94
CA GLU A 6 4.96 -3.56 -14.03
C GLU A 6 6.29 -3.27 -13.35
N SER A 7 7.22 -2.64 -14.06
CA SER A 7 8.50 -2.27 -13.48
C SER A 7 8.33 -1.29 -12.32
N ILE A 8 7.34 -0.40 -12.42
CA ILE A 8 7.05 0.54 -11.35
C ILE A 8 6.40 -0.18 -10.17
N ILE A 9 5.51 -1.13 -10.46
CA ILE A 9 4.89 -1.94 -9.40
C ILE A 9 5.97 -2.68 -8.61
N GLU A 10 6.93 -3.27 -9.30
CA GLU A 10 8.05 -3.95 -8.64
C GLU A 10 8.87 -2.99 -7.80
N GLN A 11 9.11 -1.78 -8.32
CA GLN A 11 9.84 -0.76 -7.58
C GLN A 11 9.08 -0.37 -6.31
N ILE A 12 7.77 -0.24 -6.41
CA ILE A 12 6.94 0.09 -5.26
C ILE A 12 7.06 -0.99 -4.19
N PHE A 13 6.93 -2.26 -4.58
CA PHE A 13 7.02 -3.35 -3.61
C PHE A 13 8.42 -3.50 -3.02
N SER A 14 9.46 -3.22 -3.78
CA SER A 14 10.82 -3.34 -3.26
C SER A 14 11.21 -2.15 -2.38
N THR A 15 10.58 -1.01 -2.57
CA THR A 15 10.89 0.20 -1.80
C THR A 15 10.03 0.33 -0.55
N ALA A 16 8.75 -0.02 -0.65
CA ALA A 16 7.80 0.16 0.44
C ALA A 16 8.13 -0.75 1.61
N GLN A 17 8.05 -0.18 2.81
CA GLN A 17 8.20 -0.94 4.04
C GLN A 17 6.83 -0.98 4.71
N ILE A 18 6.28 -2.19 4.86
CA ILE A 18 4.93 -2.35 5.37
C ILE A 18 4.76 -1.71 6.75
N GLU A 19 5.79 -1.82 7.59
CA GLU A 19 5.74 -1.24 8.93
C GLU A 19 5.68 0.29 8.90
N GLU A 20 6.26 0.91 7.89
CA GLU A 20 6.20 2.36 7.74
C GLU A 20 4.84 2.82 7.27
N VAL A 21 4.26 2.10 6.33
CA VAL A 21 2.94 2.43 5.80
C VAL A 21 1.88 2.24 6.88
N ILE A 22 1.86 1.06 7.49
CA ILE A 22 0.88 0.75 8.53
C ILE A 22 1.05 1.65 9.74
N GLY A 23 2.30 2.01 10.05
CA GLY A 23 2.59 2.88 11.18
C GLY A 23 1.95 4.26 11.08
N GLU A 24 1.53 4.68 9.89
CA GLU A 24 0.81 5.95 9.74
C GLU A 24 -0.65 5.84 10.18
N PHE A 25 -1.18 4.62 10.27
CA PHE A 25 -2.57 4.39 10.62
C PHE A 25 -2.73 3.70 11.97
N VAL A 26 -1.74 2.91 12.37
CA VAL A 26 -1.82 2.08 13.57
C VAL A 26 -0.55 2.29 14.39
N GLN A 27 -0.74 2.46 15.70
CA GLN A 27 0.40 2.55 16.58
C GLN A 27 0.96 1.15 16.83
N LEU A 28 2.18 0.93 16.36
CA LEU A 28 2.81 -0.38 16.43
C LEU A 28 3.89 -0.40 17.49
N LYS A 29 4.04 -1.53 18.19
CA LYS A 29 5.08 -1.75 19.17
C LYS A 29 5.85 -3.00 18.83
N LYS A 30 7.13 -3.00 19.10
CA LYS A 30 7.97 -4.15 18.83
C LYS A 30 7.56 -5.36 19.69
N SER A 31 7.54 -6.51 19.04
CA SER A 31 7.25 -7.79 19.70
C SER A 31 8.15 -8.84 19.05
N GLY A 32 9.35 -8.99 19.59
CA GLY A 32 10.36 -9.85 18.98
C GLY A 32 10.82 -9.25 17.65
N SER A 33 10.78 -10.03 16.59
CA SER A 33 11.14 -9.56 15.24
C SER A 33 9.94 -8.94 14.52
N ASN A 34 8.75 -8.97 15.15
CA ASN A 34 7.53 -8.44 14.57
C ASN A 34 7.07 -7.19 15.29
N LEU A 35 5.96 -6.63 14.83
CA LEU A 35 5.32 -5.49 15.45
C LEU A 35 3.88 -5.86 15.77
N LYS A 36 3.35 -5.31 16.85
CA LYS A 36 1.99 -5.56 17.29
C LYS A 36 1.25 -4.26 17.51
N GLY A 37 -0.06 -4.29 17.33
CA GLY A 37 -0.91 -3.15 17.61
C GLY A 37 -2.36 -3.57 17.72
N LEU A 38 -3.22 -2.58 18.00
CA LEU A 38 -4.65 -2.80 18.02
C LEU A 38 -5.15 -2.85 16.58
N SER A 39 -6.12 -3.72 16.33
CA SER A 39 -6.66 -3.88 14.99
C SER A 39 -7.33 -2.60 14.50
N PRO A 40 -6.98 -2.10 13.32
CA PRO A 40 -7.71 -1.00 12.71
C PRO A 40 -9.01 -1.44 12.04
N PHE A 41 -9.24 -2.75 11.94
CA PHE A 41 -10.42 -3.31 11.28
C PHE A 41 -11.53 -3.64 12.26
N ASN A 42 -11.18 -3.82 13.53
CA ASN A 42 -12.14 -4.14 14.58
C ASN A 42 -11.89 -3.29 15.81
N ASN A 43 -12.92 -3.15 16.61
CA ASN A 43 -12.82 -2.39 17.86
C ASN A 43 -12.34 -3.30 18.99
N GLU A 44 -11.15 -3.84 18.84
CA GLU A 44 -10.55 -4.73 19.82
C GLU A 44 -9.67 -3.98 20.80
N LYS A 45 -9.65 -4.46 22.04
CA LYS A 45 -8.82 -3.86 23.08
C LYS A 45 -7.51 -4.60 23.28
N SER A 46 -7.40 -5.81 22.74
CA SER A 46 -6.18 -6.60 22.82
C SER A 46 -5.36 -6.46 21.56
N PRO A 47 -4.02 -6.45 21.65
CA PRO A 47 -3.18 -6.35 20.45
C PRO A 47 -3.26 -7.64 19.64
N SER A 48 -4.16 -7.66 18.66
CA SER A 48 -4.36 -8.80 17.78
C SER A 48 -3.82 -8.57 16.37
N PHE A 49 -3.31 -7.39 16.11
CA PHE A 49 -2.81 -7.02 14.80
C PHE A 49 -1.29 -7.15 14.79
N MET A 50 -0.77 -7.91 13.84
CA MET A 50 0.68 -8.15 13.74
C MET A 50 1.21 -7.77 12.37
N VAL A 51 2.43 -7.25 12.36
CA VAL A 51 3.14 -6.89 11.13
C VAL A 51 4.50 -7.57 11.15
N SER A 52 4.86 -8.22 10.06
CA SER A 52 6.14 -8.87 9.90
C SER A 52 6.98 -8.10 8.88
N PRO A 53 7.95 -7.28 9.35
CA PRO A 53 8.83 -6.57 8.41
C PRO A 53 9.66 -7.50 7.55
N ALA A 54 10.09 -8.63 8.11
CA ALA A 54 10.90 -9.59 7.36
C ALA A 54 10.15 -10.17 6.18
N LYS A 55 8.85 -10.43 6.34
CA LYS A 55 8.03 -11.00 5.28
C LYS A 55 7.22 -9.96 4.52
N GLN A 56 7.19 -8.72 5.03
CA GLN A 56 6.41 -7.63 4.44
C GLN A 56 4.93 -7.98 4.34
N ILE A 57 4.40 -8.58 5.40
CA ILE A 57 2.98 -8.92 5.49
C ILE A 57 2.42 -8.49 6.84
N PHE A 58 1.08 -8.40 6.89
CA PHE A 58 0.38 -8.17 8.14
C PHE A 58 -0.63 -9.28 8.36
N LYS A 59 -1.05 -9.44 9.60
CA LYS A 59 -2.11 -10.38 9.95
C LYS A 59 -2.90 -9.82 11.13
N ASP A 60 -4.22 -9.75 10.94
CA ASP A 60 -5.12 -9.32 11.99
C ASP A 60 -5.90 -10.52 12.48
N PHE A 61 -5.55 -10.99 13.67
CA PHE A 61 -6.18 -12.20 14.21
C PHE A 61 -7.61 -11.96 14.68
N SER A 62 -8.01 -10.69 14.85
CA SER A 62 -9.38 -10.40 15.26
C SER A 62 -10.37 -10.47 14.11
N SER A 63 -9.94 -10.09 12.90
CA SER A 63 -10.81 -10.10 11.73
C SER A 63 -10.48 -11.19 10.74
N GLY A 64 -9.30 -11.80 10.88
CA GLY A 64 -8.82 -12.79 9.93
C GLY A 64 -8.20 -12.20 8.67
N LYS A 65 -8.15 -10.86 8.57
CA LYS A 65 -7.56 -10.21 7.41
C LYS A 65 -6.05 -10.31 7.44
N GLY A 66 -5.43 -10.32 6.27
CA GLY A 66 -3.98 -10.38 6.17
C GLY A 66 -3.54 -10.19 4.72
N GLY A 67 -2.26 -9.91 4.55
CA GLY A 67 -1.71 -9.73 3.22
C GLY A 67 -0.52 -8.78 3.20
N ASN A 68 -0.25 -8.21 2.04
CA ASN A 68 0.86 -7.28 1.88
C ASN A 68 0.40 -5.83 2.13
N VAL A 69 1.33 -4.89 1.90
CA VAL A 69 1.06 -3.48 2.15
C VAL A 69 -0.08 -2.93 1.29
N VAL A 70 -0.18 -3.41 0.06
CA VAL A 70 -1.26 -2.98 -0.85
C VAL A 70 -2.60 -3.50 -0.34
N THR A 71 -2.64 -4.76 0.09
CA THR A 71 -3.85 -5.36 0.66
C THR A 71 -4.32 -4.55 1.87
N PHE A 72 -3.38 -4.12 2.71
CA PHE A 72 -3.73 -3.32 3.89
C PHE A 72 -4.47 -2.05 3.50
N LEU A 73 -3.95 -1.31 2.52
CA LEU A 73 -4.58 -0.06 2.10
C LEU A 73 -5.94 -0.31 1.44
N MET A 74 -6.03 -1.37 0.66
CA MET A 74 -7.30 -1.72 0.02
C MET A 74 -8.37 -2.04 1.05
N GLU A 75 -8.00 -2.78 2.10
CA GLU A 75 -8.94 -3.17 3.14
C GLU A 75 -9.29 -2.04 4.09
N LEU A 76 -8.30 -1.26 4.51
CA LEU A 76 -8.52 -0.22 5.49
C LEU A 76 -9.13 1.05 4.89
N GLU A 77 -8.58 1.51 3.78
CA GLU A 77 -8.97 2.78 3.18
C GLU A 77 -9.94 2.61 2.01
N GLN A 78 -10.35 1.39 1.74
CA GLN A 78 -11.27 1.08 0.65
C GLN A 78 -10.75 1.57 -0.70
N MET A 79 -9.44 1.49 -0.87
CA MET A 79 -8.80 1.87 -2.12
C MET A 79 -8.86 0.75 -3.13
N SER A 80 -8.85 1.12 -4.41
CA SER A 80 -8.64 0.14 -5.47
C SER A 80 -7.14 -0.21 -5.50
N TYR A 81 -6.80 -1.27 -6.22
CA TYR A 81 -5.41 -1.69 -6.34
C TYR A 81 -4.53 -0.55 -6.91
N PRO A 82 -4.89 0.10 -8.02
CA PRO A 82 -4.06 1.21 -8.51
C PRO A 82 -3.98 2.39 -7.55
N GLU A 83 -5.07 2.68 -6.83
CA GLU A 83 -5.05 3.76 -5.86
C GLU A 83 -4.07 3.49 -4.72
N ALA A 84 -4.04 2.25 -4.25
CA ALA A 84 -3.12 1.86 -3.20
C ALA A 84 -1.67 1.97 -3.67
N LEU A 85 -1.39 1.55 -4.90
CA LEU A 85 -0.06 1.68 -5.47
C LEU A 85 0.37 3.14 -5.57
N ARG A 86 -0.54 4.01 -5.99
CA ARG A 86 -0.23 5.43 -6.10
C ARG A 86 0.00 6.07 -4.75
N TRP A 87 -0.76 5.65 -3.75
CA TRP A 87 -0.56 6.14 -2.39
C TRP A 87 0.85 5.82 -1.90
N ILE A 88 1.27 4.59 -2.11
CA ILE A 88 2.61 4.16 -1.70
C ILE A 88 3.68 4.90 -2.50
N ALA A 89 3.49 5.01 -3.80
CA ALA A 89 4.44 5.70 -4.65
C ALA A 89 4.63 7.15 -4.21
N LYS A 90 3.55 7.81 -3.85
CA LYS A 90 3.61 9.18 -3.39
C LYS A 90 4.38 9.29 -2.08
N LYS A 91 4.16 8.34 -1.18
CA LYS A 91 4.85 8.33 0.11
C LYS A 91 6.37 8.19 -0.07
N TYR A 92 6.79 7.40 -1.03
CA TYR A 92 8.22 7.13 -1.26
C TYR A 92 8.80 7.91 -2.43
N ASN A 93 8.06 8.87 -2.96
CA ASN A 93 8.51 9.71 -4.09
C ASN A 93 8.86 8.90 -5.32
N ILE A 94 8.10 7.86 -5.58
CA ILE A 94 8.24 7.06 -6.80
C ILE A 94 7.36 7.67 -7.87
N GLU A 95 7.97 8.05 -8.97
CA GLU A 95 7.24 8.67 -10.07
C GLU A 95 6.58 7.59 -10.92
N ILE A 96 5.26 7.73 -11.12
CA ILE A 96 4.49 6.81 -11.95
C ILE A 96 4.19 7.50 -13.27
N PRO A 97 4.77 7.03 -14.38
CA PRO A 97 4.39 7.55 -15.69
C PRO A 97 2.97 7.07 -16.00
N GLU A 98 2.04 7.99 -16.09
CA GLU A 98 0.65 7.65 -16.32
C GLU A 98 0.31 7.66 -17.78
N GLU A 99 -0.29 6.55 -18.24
CA GLU A 99 -0.91 6.52 -19.53
C GLU A 99 -2.32 7.05 -19.38
N ARG A 100 -2.62 8.10 -20.11
CA ARG A 100 -3.94 8.68 -20.11
C ARG A 100 -4.36 8.91 -21.54
N PRO A 101 -5.67 8.97 -21.81
CA PRO A 101 -6.13 9.25 -23.17
C PRO A 101 -5.57 10.58 -23.63
N GLN A 102 -5.05 10.60 -24.85
CA GLN A 102 -4.56 11.83 -25.44
C GLN A 102 -5.72 12.67 -25.93
N THR A 103 -5.60 13.99 -25.76
CA THR A 103 -6.59 14.89 -26.33
C THR A 103 -6.35 15.02 -27.83
N PRO A 104 -7.39 15.47 -28.58
CA PRO A 104 -7.18 15.71 -30.01
C PRO A 104 -6.04 16.67 -30.30
N GLU A 105 -5.83 17.66 -29.45
CA GLU A 105 -4.73 18.60 -29.62
C GLU A 105 -3.38 17.92 -29.48
N GLU A 106 -3.26 17.03 -28.53
CA GLU A 106 -2.01 16.31 -28.31
C GLU A 106 -1.68 15.41 -29.51
N ILE A 107 -2.69 14.75 -30.04
CA ILE A 107 -2.52 13.90 -31.21
C ILE A 107 -2.17 14.73 -32.43
N ALA A 108 -2.85 15.84 -32.63
CA ALA A 108 -2.61 16.72 -33.78
C ALA A 108 -1.25 17.35 -33.74
N ALA A 109 -0.72 17.62 -32.56
CA ALA A 109 0.61 18.20 -32.40
C ALA A 109 1.72 17.18 -32.62
N GLY A 110 1.37 15.91 -32.85
CA GLY A 110 2.38 14.88 -32.99
C GLY A 110 3.12 14.62 -31.70
N ASN A 111 2.48 14.85 -30.62
CA ASN A 111 3.05 14.68 -29.30
C ASN A 111 3.14 13.20 -28.97
N LEU A 112 4.33 12.71 -28.89
CA LEU A 112 4.57 11.27 -28.77
C LEU A 112 4.96 10.87 -27.37
#